data_ead2f0105cd69f7ed6ade77f17e437ac
#
_entry.id   ead2f0105cd69f7ed6ade77f17e437ac
#
_cell.length_a   1.000
_cell.length_b   1.000
_cell.length_c   1.000
_cell.angle_alpha   90.00
_cell.angle_beta   90.00
_cell.angle_gamma   90.00
#
_symmetry.space_group_name_H-M   'P 1'
#
loop_
_entity.id
_entity.type
_entity.pdbx_description
1 polymer ?
#
loop_
_entity_poly.entity_id
_entity_poly.type
_entity_poly.pdbx_seq_one_letter_code
_entity_poly.pdbx_strand_id
1 'polypeptide(L)'
;LAAGSDPNQADQEGTTIQYLKPDTSSYFTSSAYEKEMTRELTKYKGRETIQITTENYMEVMELIYLYPNDFVGKKVTYTGFVYNDPQTKGYQFIFRFGIIHCIADSGVYGLATRGSDQTFKDNTWVKVTGTITVDYYQNLKQSLPILNLTEVKEVGQPDNPYVYRVF
;
A
#
# COMPACT_ATOMS: atom_id res chain seq x y z
N LEU A 1 -5.46 12.34 -9.99
CA LEU A 1 -5.08 12.12 -10.11
C LEU A 1 -4.88 12.02 -10.39
N ALA A 2 -6.06 11.90 -10.06
CA ALA A 2 -5.51 11.46 -10.14
C ALA A 2 -4.63 11.67 -11.13
N ALA A 3 -4.94 12.55 -11.74
CA ALA A 3 -4.04 12.89 -12.53
C ALA A 3 -2.80 12.44 -12.04
N GLY A 4 -2.79 12.58 -10.88
CA GLY A 4 -1.66 12.18 -10.34
C GLY A 4 -1.38 10.76 -10.42
N SER A 5 -2.06 10.08 -11.09
CA SER A 5 -1.82 8.66 -11.23
C SER A 5 -0.57 8.32 -12.03
N ASP A 6 0.13 9.28 -12.57
CA ASP A 6 1.41 9.02 -13.19
C ASP A 6 2.50 8.91 -12.10
N PRO A 7 3.02 7.71 -11.85
CA PRO A 7 4.03 7.54 -10.82
C PRO A 7 5.29 8.38 -11.04
N ASN A 8 5.60 8.71 -12.28
CA ASN A 8 6.79 9.49 -12.56
C ASN A 8 6.69 10.92 -12.07
N GLN A 9 5.48 11.44 -11.94
CA GLN A 9 5.29 12.77 -11.41
C GLN A 9 5.44 12.82 -9.90
N ALA A 10 5.15 11.73 -9.23
CA ALA A 10 5.23 11.69 -7.79
C ALA A 10 6.65 11.92 -7.28
N ASP A 11 7.62 11.56 -8.08
CA ASP A 11 9.01 11.63 -7.67
C ASP A 11 9.56 13.05 -7.61
N GLN A 12 8.91 13.98 -8.27
CA GLN A 12 9.47 15.32 -8.43
C GLN A 12 9.25 16.22 -7.24
N GLU A 13 8.23 15.96 -6.46
CA GLU A 13 7.86 16.88 -5.38
C GLU A 13 7.74 16.20 -4.03
N GLY A 14 8.27 15.00 -3.89
CA GLY A 14 8.15 14.27 -2.65
C GLY A 14 6.73 13.85 -2.34
N THR A 15 5.89 13.78 -3.35
CA THR A 15 4.49 13.42 -3.19
C THR A 15 4.24 11.93 -3.27
N THR A 16 5.28 11.12 -3.42
CA THR A 16 5.17 9.67 -3.54
C THR A 16 4.33 9.08 -2.40
N ILE A 17 4.47 9.63 -1.19
CA ILE A 17 3.72 9.12 -0.03
C ILE A 17 2.20 9.24 -0.24
N GLN A 18 1.76 10.23 -1.00
CA GLN A 18 0.33 10.41 -1.27
C GLN A 18 -0.25 9.30 -2.13
N TYR A 19 0.61 8.63 -2.88
CA TYR A 19 0.21 7.50 -3.73
C TYR A 19 0.38 6.16 -3.04
N LEU A 20 1.14 6.11 -1.95
CA LEU A 20 1.35 4.88 -1.20
C LEU A 20 0.25 4.67 -0.16
N LYS A 21 -0.16 5.75 0.50
CA LYS A 21 -1.08 5.70 1.62
C LYS A 21 -2.46 6.20 1.23
N PRO A 22 -3.51 5.38 1.30
CA PRO A 22 -4.87 5.89 1.20
C PRO A 22 -5.13 6.86 2.36
N ASP A 23 -5.69 8.01 2.08
CA ASP A 23 -5.94 9.03 3.11
C ASP A 23 -7.40 9.47 3.06
N THR A 24 -8.15 9.05 4.05
CA THR A 24 -9.57 9.39 4.16
C THR A 24 -9.83 10.50 5.18
N SER A 25 -8.76 11.11 5.72
CA SER A 25 -8.92 12.08 6.80
C SER A 25 -9.77 13.29 6.42
N SER A 26 -9.78 13.66 5.14
CA SER A 26 -10.57 14.80 4.66
C SER A 26 -12.08 14.56 4.73
N TYR A 27 -12.52 13.32 4.89
CA TYR A 27 -13.94 12.98 4.97
C TYR A 27 -14.46 12.93 6.40
N PHE A 28 -13.62 13.28 7.37
CA PHE A 28 -13.96 13.24 8.79
C PHE A 28 -13.47 14.51 9.48
N THR A 29 -14.04 14.82 10.64
CA THR A 29 -13.36 15.72 11.58
C THR A 29 -12.14 14.99 12.14
N SER A 30 -11.17 15.73 12.68
CA SER A 30 -9.95 15.10 13.21
C SER A 30 -10.24 14.05 14.28
N SER A 31 -11.15 14.37 15.21
CA SER A 31 -11.49 13.41 16.27
C SER A 31 -12.27 12.22 15.75
N ALA A 32 -13.16 12.45 14.77
CA ALA A 32 -13.92 11.35 14.17
C ALA A 32 -13.01 10.43 13.36
N TYR A 33 -12.03 10.99 12.67
CA TYR A 33 -11.08 10.19 11.91
C TYR A 33 -10.26 9.28 12.83
N GLU A 34 -9.70 9.85 13.88
CA GLU A 34 -8.90 9.07 14.83
C GLU A 34 -9.72 7.96 15.47
N LYS A 35 -10.96 8.26 15.83
CA LYS A 35 -11.86 7.27 16.43
C LYS A 35 -12.18 6.14 15.44
N GLU A 36 -12.46 6.51 14.21
CA GLU A 36 -12.77 5.50 13.16
C GLU A 36 -11.55 4.62 12.87
N MET A 37 -10.38 5.23 12.73
CA MET A 37 -9.16 4.46 12.44
C MET A 37 -8.81 3.53 13.61
N THR A 38 -8.96 3.99 14.84
CA THR A 38 -8.72 3.14 16.02
C THR A 38 -9.70 1.97 16.04
N ARG A 39 -10.96 2.22 15.72
CA ARG A 39 -11.97 1.17 15.65
C ARG A 39 -11.61 0.12 14.58
N GLU A 40 -11.21 0.58 13.40
CA GLU A 40 -10.81 -0.33 12.33
C GLU A 40 -9.57 -1.13 12.70
N LEU A 41 -8.60 -0.49 13.36
CA LEU A 41 -7.37 -1.13 13.77
C LEU A 41 -7.62 -2.33 14.69
N THR A 42 -8.62 -2.24 15.56
CA THR A 42 -8.90 -3.34 16.48
C THR A 42 -9.28 -4.64 15.78
N LYS A 43 -9.77 -4.57 14.55
CA LYS A 43 -10.10 -5.76 13.76
C LYS A 43 -8.86 -6.60 13.47
N TYR A 44 -7.69 -5.96 13.38
CA TYR A 44 -6.47 -6.62 12.90
C TYR A 44 -5.43 -6.79 13.99
N LYS A 45 -5.58 -6.12 15.11
CA LYS A 45 -4.55 -6.03 16.15
C LYS A 45 -4.11 -7.39 16.70
N GLY A 46 -5.05 -8.31 16.85
CA GLY A 46 -4.77 -9.64 17.37
C GLY A 46 -4.40 -10.67 16.32
N ARG A 47 -4.33 -10.29 15.06
CA ARG A 47 -4.05 -11.23 13.99
C ARG A 47 -2.57 -11.20 13.63
N GLU A 48 -1.95 -12.37 13.58
CA GLU A 48 -0.56 -12.50 13.14
C GLU A 48 -0.44 -12.54 11.63
N THR A 49 -1.47 -13.03 10.95
CA THR A 49 -1.53 -13.13 9.50
C THR A 49 -2.74 -12.37 8.99
N ILE A 50 -2.53 -11.54 7.98
CA ILE A 50 -3.59 -10.74 7.38
C ILE A 50 -3.65 -11.04 5.89
N GLN A 51 -4.83 -11.46 5.43
CA GLN A 51 -5.12 -11.56 4.01
C GLN A 51 -5.69 -10.23 3.57
N ILE A 52 -4.96 -9.52 2.72
CA ILE A 52 -5.45 -8.28 2.13
C ILE A 52 -6.18 -8.63 0.85
N THR A 53 -7.49 -8.49 0.88
CA THR A 53 -8.38 -8.80 -0.23
C THR A 53 -8.74 -7.55 -1.00
N THR A 54 -9.44 -7.72 -2.12
CA THR A 54 -9.98 -6.56 -2.85
C THR A 54 -10.88 -5.71 -1.95
N GLU A 55 -11.64 -6.35 -1.07
CA GLU A 55 -12.62 -5.67 -0.22
C GLU A 55 -11.98 -4.86 0.91
N ASN A 56 -10.92 -5.37 1.52
CA ASN A 56 -10.29 -4.68 2.66
C ASN A 56 -8.98 -3.97 2.30
N TYR A 57 -8.60 -3.98 1.03
CA TYR A 57 -7.30 -3.48 0.59
C TYR A 57 -7.03 -2.05 1.08
N MET A 58 -7.95 -1.14 0.79
CA MET A 58 -7.75 0.27 1.12
C MET A 58 -7.77 0.52 2.62
N GLU A 59 -8.67 -0.15 3.35
CA GLU A 59 -8.73 -0.05 4.80
C GLU A 59 -7.41 -0.50 5.43
N VAL A 60 -6.93 -1.68 5.06
CA VAL A 60 -5.72 -2.24 5.67
C VAL A 60 -4.49 -1.40 5.31
N MET A 61 -4.40 -0.95 4.05
CA MET A 61 -3.26 -0.12 3.65
C MET A 61 -3.20 1.19 4.41
N GLU A 62 -4.34 1.84 4.62
CA GLU A 62 -4.36 3.08 5.41
C GLU A 62 -3.89 2.82 6.83
N LEU A 63 -4.36 1.74 7.45
CA LEU A 63 -3.97 1.38 8.81
C LEU A 63 -2.49 1.06 8.93
N ILE A 64 -1.92 0.34 7.97
CA ILE A 64 -0.50 -0.01 7.98
C ILE A 64 0.36 1.26 7.93
N TYR A 65 -0.02 2.24 7.12
CA TYR A 65 0.73 3.50 7.03
C TYR A 65 0.53 4.40 8.22
N LEU A 66 -0.67 4.38 8.84
CA LEU A 66 -0.93 5.20 10.04
C LEU A 66 -0.29 4.61 11.29
N TYR A 67 -0.31 3.29 11.42
CA TYR A 67 0.13 2.60 12.63
C TYR A 67 1.12 1.49 12.28
N PRO A 68 2.24 1.81 11.61
CA PRO A 68 3.13 0.77 11.12
C PRO A 68 3.67 -0.13 12.22
N ASN A 69 3.90 0.42 13.41
CA ASN A 69 4.44 -0.37 14.52
C ASN A 69 3.47 -1.43 15.02
N ASP A 70 2.17 -1.24 14.81
CA ASP A 70 1.18 -2.25 15.17
C ASP A 70 1.17 -3.44 14.20
N PHE A 71 1.82 -3.28 13.06
CA PHE A 71 1.86 -4.33 12.03
C PHE A 71 3.23 -4.99 11.88
N VAL A 72 4.26 -4.46 12.52
CA VAL A 72 5.61 -5.05 12.44
C VAL A 72 5.57 -6.51 12.90
N GLY A 73 6.17 -7.39 12.09
CA GLY A 73 6.19 -8.82 12.37
C GLY A 73 5.00 -9.59 11.87
N LYS A 74 3.95 -8.90 11.43
CA LYS A 74 2.77 -9.57 10.89
C LYS A 74 3.03 -10.05 9.47
N LYS A 75 2.49 -11.21 9.14
CA LYS A 75 2.55 -11.79 7.81
C LYS A 75 1.37 -11.27 7.00
N VAL A 76 1.66 -10.78 5.80
CA VAL A 76 0.65 -10.16 4.93
C VAL A 76 0.75 -10.78 3.55
N THR A 77 -0.41 -11.02 2.95
CA THR A 77 -0.51 -11.53 1.57
C THR A 77 -1.45 -10.62 0.79
N TYR A 78 -1.01 -10.17 -0.40
CA TYR A 78 -1.90 -9.42 -1.27
C TYR A 78 -1.46 -9.51 -2.73
N THR A 79 -2.34 -9.05 -3.62
CA THR A 79 -2.13 -9.06 -5.07
C THR A 79 -2.09 -7.63 -5.59
N GLY A 80 -1.14 -7.35 -6.46
CA GLY A 80 -1.04 -6.04 -7.11
C GLY A 80 -0.11 -6.10 -8.31
N PHE A 81 0.11 -4.94 -8.92
CA PHE A 81 1.02 -4.82 -10.05
C PHE A 81 2.32 -4.16 -9.62
N VAL A 82 3.39 -4.54 -10.31
CA VAL A 82 4.75 -4.08 -10.00
C VAL A 82 5.00 -2.70 -10.56
N TYR A 83 5.63 -1.85 -9.76
CA TYR A 83 6.20 -0.59 -10.19
C TYR A 83 7.65 -0.52 -9.71
N ASN A 84 8.57 -0.30 -10.65
CA ASN A 84 9.99 -0.14 -10.37
C ASN A 84 10.35 1.34 -10.45
N ASP A 85 10.64 1.95 -9.31
CA ASP A 85 11.04 3.35 -9.24
C ASP A 85 12.53 3.44 -9.60
N PRO A 86 12.89 4.20 -10.63
CA PRO A 86 14.31 4.36 -11.01
C PRO A 86 15.19 4.92 -9.91
N GLN A 87 14.60 5.69 -9.00
CA GLN A 87 15.35 6.34 -7.92
C GLN A 87 15.49 5.45 -6.68
N THR A 88 14.82 4.30 -6.67
CA THR A 88 14.75 3.45 -5.48
C THR A 88 15.21 2.05 -5.81
N LYS A 89 16.51 1.87 -5.88
CA LYS A 89 17.07 0.54 -6.14
C LYS A 89 16.90 -0.33 -4.91
N GLY A 90 16.59 -1.61 -5.14
CA GLY A 90 16.43 -2.58 -4.07
C GLY A 90 15.00 -2.77 -3.61
N TYR A 91 14.09 -1.95 -4.09
CA TYR A 91 12.66 -2.09 -3.76
C TYR A 91 11.85 -2.23 -5.03
N GLN A 92 10.82 -3.07 -4.96
CA GLN A 92 9.74 -3.07 -5.95
C GLN A 92 8.47 -2.68 -5.23
N PHE A 93 7.75 -1.72 -5.77
CA PHE A 93 6.46 -1.32 -5.23
C PHE A 93 5.38 -2.22 -5.83
N ILE A 94 4.44 -2.65 -5.00
CA ILE A 94 3.32 -3.47 -5.44
C ILE A 94 2.05 -2.67 -5.15
N PHE A 95 1.36 -2.26 -6.21
CA PHE A 95 0.25 -1.31 -6.16
C PHE A 95 -1.06 -1.88 -6.64
N ARG A 96 -2.15 -1.25 -6.22
CA ARG A 96 -3.47 -1.36 -6.85
C ARG A 96 -3.98 0.04 -7.11
N PHE A 97 -4.80 0.20 -8.16
CA PHE A 97 -5.55 1.43 -8.36
C PHE A 97 -6.70 1.46 -7.38
N GLY A 98 -6.77 2.52 -6.59
CA GLY A 98 -7.78 2.67 -5.57
C GLY A 98 -8.62 3.91 -5.77
N ILE A 99 -9.88 3.82 -5.38
CA ILE A 99 -10.84 4.92 -5.43
C ILE A 99 -11.37 5.12 -4.02
N ILE A 100 -11.24 6.37 -3.51
CA ILE A 100 -11.68 6.66 -2.15
C ILE A 100 -13.15 7.06 -2.13
N HIS A 101 -13.52 8.08 -2.90
CA HIS A 101 -14.87 8.59 -2.93
C HIS A 101 -15.44 8.55 -4.35
N CYS A 102 -14.68 9.05 -5.31
CA CYS A 102 -15.08 9.07 -6.71
C CYS A 102 -13.84 8.90 -7.57
N ILE A 103 -14.03 8.75 -8.88
CA ILE A 103 -12.91 8.52 -9.80
C ILE A 103 -11.85 9.63 -9.72
N ALA A 104 -12.25 10.84 -9.33
CA ALA A 104 -11.31 11.94 -9.17
C ALA A 104 -10.32 11.73 -8.02
N ASP A 105 -10.65 10.85 -7.08
CA ASP A 105 -9.78 10.50 -5.95
C ASP A 105 -8.93 9.27 -6.23
N SER A 106 -8.91 8.79 -7.46
CA SER A 106 -8.18 7.57 -7.78
C SER A 106 -6.67 7.82 -7.68
N GLY A 107 -5.96 6.78 -7.27
CA GLY A 107 -4.51 6.80 -7.17
C GLY A 107 -3.97 5.38 -7.10
N VAL A 108 -2.68 5.26 -6.91
CA VAL A 108 -2.03 3.95 -6.71
C VAL A 108 -1.60 3.82 -5.26
N TYR A 109 -1.90 2.69 -4.66
CA TYR A 109 -1.65 2.44 -3.24
C TYR A 109 -1.06 1.06 -3.03
N GLY A 110 -0.09 0.95 -2.13
CA GLY A 110 0.53 -0.32 -1.81
C GLY A 110 1.79 -0.14 -1.01
N LEU A 111 2.59 -1.19 -0.95
CA LEU A 111 3.79 -1.25 -0.13
C LEU A 111 5.03 -1.36 -1.00
N ALA A 112 6.12 -0.77 -0.50
CA ALA A 112 7.44 -1.11 -1.00
C ALA A 112 7.76 -2.53 -0.52
N THR A 113 8.39 -3.31 -1.38
CA THR A 113 8.76 -4.69 -1.06
C THR A 113 10.24 -4.91 -1.36
N ARG A 114 10.83 -5.88 -0.69
CA ARG A 114 12.21 -6.31 -0.94
C ARG A 114 12.37 -7.79 -0.61
N GLY A 115 13.51 -8.36 -0.99
CA GLY A 115 13.81 -9.75 -0.64
C GLY A 115 13.40 -10.77 -1.68
N SER A 116 12.92 -10.32 -2.83
CA SER A 116 12.63 -11.24 -3.93
C SER A 116 13.90 -11.55 -4.71
N ASP A 117 14.10 -12.81 -5.05
CA ASP A 117 15.18 -13.23 -5.94
C ASP A 117 14.87 -12.91 -7.40
N GLN A 118 13.62 -12.59 -7.69
CA GLN A 118 13.17 -12.28 -9.03
C GLN A 118 12.82 -10.81 -9.16
N THR A 119 13.20 -10.21 -10.27
CA THR A 119 12.82 -8.85 -10.60
C THR A 119 11.77 -8.90 -11.69
N PHE A 120 10.60 -8.36 -11.41
CA PHE A 120 9.49 -8.33 -12.35
C PHE A 120 9.44 -6.98 -13.04
N LYS A 121 8.99 -7.00 -14.29
CA LYS A 121 8.78 -5.78 -15.08
C LYS A 121 7.59 -5.01 -14.54
N ASP A 122 7.60 -3.70 -14.83
CA ASP A 122 6.45 -2.84 -14.52
C ASP A 122 5.16 -3.44 -15.06
N ASN A 123 4.10 -3.30 -14.31
CA ASN A 123 2.75 -3.75 -14.66
C ASN A 123 2.56 -5.27 -14.66
N THR A 124 3.55 -6.03 -14.21
CA THR A 124 3.36 -7.46 -13.97
C THR A 124 2.50 -7.63 -12.72
N TRP A 125 1.45 -8.44 -12.82
CA TRP A 125 0.61 -8.73 -11.66
C TRP A 125 1.20 -9.88 -10.87
N VAL A 126 1.32 -9.68 -9.56
CA VAL A 126 1.91 -10.67 -8.66
C VAL A 126 1.08 -10.80 -7.40
N LYS A 127 1.13 -11.99 -6.82
CA LYS A 127 0.64 -12.22 -5.46
C LYS A 127 1.86 -12.36 -4.56
N VAL A 128 1.94 -11.53 -3.55
CA VAL A 128 3.10 -11.46 -2.66
C VAL A 128 2.70 -11.83 -1.24
N THR A 129 3.63 -12.48 -0.56
CA THR A 129 3.52 -12.78 0.87
C THR A 129 4.81 -12.36 1.52
N GLY A 130 4.70 -11.73 2.68
CA GLY A 130 5.89 -11.29 3.39
C GLY A 130 5.57 -10.83 4.78
N THR A 131 6.59 -10.33 5.46
CA THR A 131 6.50 -9.83 6.82
C THR A 131 6.75 -8.34 6.83
N ILE A 132 5.91 -7.59 7.55
CA ILE A 132 6.04 -6.14 7.62
C ILE A 132 7.18 -5.77 8.56
N THR A 133 8.00 -4.82 8.10
CA THR A 133 9.00 -4.14 8.91
C THR A 133 8.91 -2.65 8.64
N VAL A 134 9.59 -1.85 9.43
CA VAL A 134 9.65 -0.40 9.24
C VAL A 134 11.10 -0.02 9.01
N ASP A 135 11.36 0.62 7.88
CA ASP A 135 12.70 1.08 7.54
C ASP A 135 12.68 2.55 7.15
N TYR A 136 13.81 3.20 7.40
CA TYR A 136 13.98 4.58 6.98
C TYR A 136 14.19 4.64 5.47
N TYR A 137 13.37 5.44 4.80
CA TYR A 137 13.42 5.60 3.36
C TYR A 137 14.07 6.94 3.04
N GLN A 138 15.30 6.88 2.53
CA GLN A 138 16.15 8.06 2.36
C GLN A 138 15.51 9.12 1.46
N ASN A 139 14.92 8.70 0.34
CA ASN A 139 14.38 9.65 -0.63
C ASN A 139 13.22 10.47 -0.09
N LEU A 140 12.45 9.92 0.84
CA LEU A 140 11.34 10.62 1.47
C LEU A 140 11.68 11.14 2.85
N LYS A 141 12.86 10.84 3.35
CA LYS A 141 13.36 11.25 4.68
C LYS A 141 12.39 10.89 5.80
N GLN A 142 11.81 9.71 5.71
CA GLN A 142 10.89 9.21 6.73
C GLN A 142 10.89 7.69 6.75
N SER A 143 10.39 7.14 7.85
CA SER A 143 10.25 5.70 7.98
C SER A 143 8.96 5.24 7.30
N LEU A 144 9.06 4.13 6.58
CA LEU A 144 7.93 3.55 5.86
C LEU A 144 7.78 2.07 6.21
N PRO A 145 6.55 1.55 6.15
CA PRO A 145 6.36 0.10 6.21
C PRO A 145 6.89 -0.53 4.92
N ILE A 146 7.64 -1.59 5.09
CA ILE A 146 8.23 -2.37 4.00
C ILE A 146 7.79 -3.81 4.15
N LEU A 147 7.47 -4.46 3.05
CA LEU A 147 7.15 -5.88 3.07
C LEU A 147 8.38 -6.68 2.67
N ASN A 148 8.91 -7.46 3.61
CA ASN A 148 10.00 -8.39 3.32
C ASN A 148 9.40 -9.65 2.75
N LEU A 149 9.62 -9.88 1.45
CA LEU A 149 8.96 -10.95 0.73
C LEU A 149 9.51 -12.32 1.11
N THR A 150 8.61 -13.24 1.38
CA THR A 150 8.92 -14.65 1.56
C THR A 150 8.44 -15.47 0.37
N GLU A 151 7.47 -14.93 -0.39
CA GLU A 151 6.92 -15.62 -1.55
C GLU A 151 6.39 -14.62 -2.54
N VAL A 152 6.65 -14.83 -3.83
CA VAL A 152 6.12 -14.03 -4.92
C VAL A 152 5.67 -14.97 -6.02
N LYS A 153 4.47 -14.73 -6.53
CA LYS A 153 3.94 -15.55 -7.62
C LYS A 153 3.31 -14.62 -8.66
N GLU A 154 3.70 -14.77 -9.90
CA GLU A 154 3.06 -14.05 -11.00
C GLU A 154 1.64 -14.57 -11.18
N VAL A 155 0.69 -13.65 -11.35
CA VAL A 155 -0.74 -13.97 -11.52
C VAL A 155 -1.29 -13.15 -12.67
N GLY A 156 -2.48 -13.50 -13.13
CA GLY A 156 -3.18 -12.70 -14.12
C GLY A 156 -3.79 -11.45 -13.49
N GLN A 157 -4.03 -10.45 -14.31
CA GLN A 157 -4.74 -9.25 -13.86
C GLN A 157 -6.15 -9.64 -13.41
N PRO A 158 -6.59 -9.19 -12.22
CA PRO A 158 -7.96 -9.43 -11.79
C PRO A 158 -8.98 -8.81 -12.75
N ASP A 159 -10.18 -9.39 -12.81
CA ASP A 159 -11.25 -8.86 -13.64
C ASP A 159 -11.56 -7.40 -13.30
N ASN A 160 -11.53 -7.06 -12.00
CA ASN A 160 -11.62 -5.68 -11.57
C ASN A 160 -10.29 -5.30 -10.89
N PRO A 161 -9.44 -4.53 -11.58
CA PRO A 161 -8.15 -4.14 -11.01
C PRO A 161 -8.26 -3.05 -9.93
N TYR A 162 -9.42 -2.43 -9.81
CA TYR A 162 -9.63 -1.34 -8.84
C TYR A 162 -10.01 -1.88 -7.47
N VAL A 163 -9.62 -1.14 -6.44
CA VAL A 163 -10.07 -1.35 -5.07
C VAL A 163 -10.73 -0.07 -4.59
N TYR A 164 -11.65 -0.21 -3.63
CA TYR A 164 -12.49 0.92 -3.20
C TYR A 164 -12.41 1.07 -1.69
N ARG A 165 -12.39 2.32 -1.23
CA ARG A 165 -12.50 2.61 0.18
C ARG A 165 -13.97 2.58 0.57
N VAL A 166 -14.31 1.72 1.51
CA VAL A 166 -15.67 1.57 2.02
C VAL A 166 -15.68 2.01 3.48
N PHE A 167 -16.64 2.86 3.82
CA PHE A 167 -16.80 3.37 5.18
C PHE A 167 -17.93 2.69 5.92
#